data_fb9483c7ef0dfa6a0745bb59976c914b
#
_entry.id   fb9483c7ef0dfa6a0745bb59976c914b
#
_cell.length_a   1.000
_cell.length_b   1.000
_cell.length_c   1.000
_cell.angle_alpha   90.00
_cell.angle_beta   90.00
_cell.angle_gamma   90.00
#
_symmetry.space_group_name_H-M   'P 1'
#
loop_
_entity.id
_entity.type
_entity.pdbx_description
1 polymer ?
#
loop_
_entity_poly.entity_id
_entity_poly.type
_entity_poly.pdbx_seq_one_letter_code
_entity_poly.pdbx_strand_id
1 'polypeptide(L)'
;MIPIDMKDCTLFIIDGSGLNFIAIRIGEGNFTYTVKRNIEPKKSRGNLNQLREGEEEVTDVSFQFVWDTVTSSGDEPPTLEECIYGDAPGWVSASIDLDGPRTVNLQIVRSKTCRRPNASTFTEGDTYNFAEFSVTSLAHSLKDATVDCQGFSNRVRPTVTRP
;
A
#
# COMPACT_ATOMS: atom_id res chain seq x y z
N MET A 1 6.25 -23.88 -6.71
CA MET A 1 5.72 -22.50 -6.49
C MET A 1 4.45 -22.33 -7.31
N ILE A 2 3.38 -21.87 -6.69
CA ILE A 2 2.11 -21.61 -7.39
C ILE A 2 2.06 -20.10 -7.67
N PRO A 3 1.85 -19.68 -8.92
CA PRO A 3 1.74 -18.26 -9.22
C PRO A 3 0.51 -17.65 -8.54
N ILE A 4 0.72 -16.50 -7.89
CA ILE A 4 -0.33 -15.70 -7.25
C ILE A 4 -0.73 -14.60 -8.24
N ASP A 5 -2.00 -14.57 -8.59
CA ASP A 5 -2.57 -13.57 -9.49
C ASP A 5 -3.05 -12.34 -8.69
N MET A 6 -3.21 -11.21 -9.35
CA MET A 6 -3.75 -9.98 -8.73
C MET A 6 -5.19 -10.16 -8.22
N LYS A 7 -5.97 -11.05 -8.80
CA LYS A 7 -7.28 -11.44 -8.26
C LYS A 7 -7.22 -12.07 -6.86
N ASP A 8 -6.06 -12.62 -6.50
CA ASP A 8 -5.81 -13.21 -5.17
C ASP A 8 -5.31 -12.17 -4.17
N CYS A 9 -5.20 -10.91 -4.57
CA CYS A 9 -4.71 -9.81 -3.74
C CYS A 9 -5.85 -8.99 -3.16
N THR A 10 -5.69 -8.60 -1.91
CA THR A 10 -6.59 -7.68 -1.22
C THR A 10 -5.79 -6.51 -0.70
N LEU A 11 -6.26 -5.30 -0.96
CA LEU A 11 -5.67 -4.09 -0.41
C LEU A 11 -6.49 -3.63 0.79
N PHE A 12 -5.83 -3.42 1.91
CA PHE A 12 -6.41 -2.85 3.11
C PHE A 12 -5.84 -1.45 3.34
N ILE A 13 -6.71 -0.52 3.70
CA ILE A 13 -6.32 0.77 4.26
C ILE A 13 -6.59 0.71 5.75
N ILE A 14 -5.55 0.94 6.55
CA ILE A 14 -5.56 0.78 7.99
C ILE A 14 -5.16 2.11 8.62
N ASP A 15 -5.84 2.52 9.68
CA ASP A 15 -5.46 3.72 10.42
C ASP A 15 -4.22 3.51 11.30
N GLY A 16 -3.75 4.56 11.97
CA GLY A 16 -2.58 4.49 12.85
C GLY A 16 -2.78 3.62 14.09
N SER A 17 -4.01 3.38 14.51
CA SER A 17 -4.33 2.50 15.65
C SER A 17 -4.32 1.02 15.28
N GLY A 18 -4.49 0.70 14.01
CA GLY A 18 -4.64 -0.67 13.51
C GLY A 18 -6.02 -1.29 13.77
N LEU A 19 -6.92 -0.57 14.43
CA LEU A 19 -8.26 -1.06 14.77
C LEU A 19 -9.31 -0.76 13.70
N ASN A 20 -9.12 0.33 12.97
CA ASN A 20 -10.02 0.75 11.90
C ASN A 20 -9.38 0.42 10.55
N PHE A 21 -10.07 -0.33 9.74
CA PHE A 21 -9.58 -0.71 8.42
C PHE A 21 -10.73 -0.89 7.43
N ILE A 22 -10.40 -0.75 6.17
CA ILE A 22 -11.28 -1.08 5.06
C ILE A 22 -10.55 -1.94 4.04
N ALA A 23 -11.28 -2.82 3.38
CA ALA A 23 -10.78 -3.60 2.26
C ALA A 23 -11.21 -2.94 0.95
N ILE A 24 -10.30 -2.80 0.01
CA ILE A 24 -10.55 -2.19 -1.30
C ILE A 24 -10.35 -3.22 -2.39
N ARG A 25 -11.22 -3.19 -3.39
CA ARG A 25 -11.01 -3.93 -4.63
C ARG A 25 -10.04 -3.16 -5.52
N ILE A 26 -8.91 -3.78 -5.80
CA ILE A 26 -7.99 -3.27 -6.80
C ILE A 26 -8.57 -3.61 -8.17
N GLY A 27 -8.61 -2.64 -9.09
CA GLY A 27 -8.95 -2.89 -10.48
C GLY A 27 -7.93 -3.85 -11.13
N GLU A 28 -8.21 -4.29 -12.35
CA GLU A 28 -7.43 -5.31 -13.05
C GLU A 28 -5.92 -5.02 -13.08
N GLY A 29 -5.18 -5.50 -12.09
CA GLY A 29 -3.73 -5.52 -12.06
C GLY A 29 -3.03 -4.20 -11.76
N ASN A 30 -3.72 -3.16 -11.32
CA ASN A 30 -3.14 -1.83 -11.22
C ASN A 30 -2.69 -1.46 -9.79
N PHE A 31 -1.74 -2.20 -9.27
CA PHE A 31 -0.99 -1.76 -8.10
C PHE A 31 0.50 -1.78 -8.43
N THR A 32 1.14 -0.62 -8.35
CA THR A 32 2.58 -0.48 -8.56
C THR A 32 3.21 0.27 -7.40
N TYR A 33 4.39 -0.15 -7.03
CA TYR A 33 5.24 0.61 -6.11
C TYR A 33 6.66 0.64 -6.65
N THR A 34 7.36 1.74 -6.42
CA THR A 34 8.74 1.92 -6.85
C THR A 34 9.61 2.24 -5.65
N VAL A 35 10.55 1.34 -5.37
CA VAL A 35 11.57 1.55 -4.36
C VAL A 35 12.76 2.20 -5.02
N LYS A 36 13.15 3.35 -4.52
CA LYS A 36 14.30 4.11 -5.02
C LYS A 36 15.47 3.96 -4.06
N ARG A 37 16.65 3.89 -4.63
CA ARG A 37 17.87 3.83 -3.86
C ARG A 37 18.89 4.77 -4.46
N ASN A 38 19.39 5.70 -3.66
CA ASN A 38 20.41 6.62 -4.08
C ASN A 38 21.79 6.07 -3.68
N ILE A 39 22.59 5.68 -4.67
CA ILE A 39 23.94 5.14 -4.46
C ILE A 39 24.92 6.06 -5.17
N GLU A 40 25.86 6.59 -4.41
CA GLU A 40 26.93 7.43 -4.92
C GLU A 40 28.24 6.67 -5.00
N PRO A 41 28.79 6.48 -6.23
CA PRO A 41 30.10 5.86 -6.38
C PRO A 41 31.20 6.87 -5.98
N LYS A 42 32.14 6.44 -5.12
CA LYS A 42 33.37 7.18 -4.84
C LYS A 42 34.49 6.65 -5.69
N LYS A 43 35.14 7.56 -6.42
CA LYS A 43 36.32 7.24 -7.23
C LYS A 43 37.54 7.89 -6.60
N SER A 44 38.65 7.15 -6.60
CA SER A 44 39.98 7.65 -6.25
C SER A 44 40.93 7.47 -7.43
N ARG A 45 41.52 8.55 -7.90
CA ARG A 45 42.45 8.56 -9.06
C ARG A 45 41.86 7.90 -10.32
N GLY A 46 40.55 8.09 -10.56
CA GLY A 46 39.86 7.52 -11.70
C GLY A 46 39.37 6.07 -11.51
N ASN A 47 39.71 5.42 -10.40
CA ASN A 47 39.25 4.08 -10.08
C ASN A 47 38.07 4.11 -9.09
N LEU A 48 37.12 3.20 -9.26
CA LEU A 48 36.01 3.02 -8.36
C LEU A 48 36.49 2.32 -7.09
N ASN A 49 36.48 3.04 -5.95
CA ASN A 49 36.96 2.51 -4.67
C ASN A 49 35.86 1.96 -3.79
N GLN A 50 34.71 2.65 -3.71
CA GLN A 50 33.60 2.22 -2.87
C GLN A 50 32.28 2.86 -3.31
N LEU A 51 31.19 2.22 -2.91
CA LEU A 51 29.85 2.75 -3.03
C LEU A 51 29.43 3.37 -1.70
N ARG A 52 28.74 4.49 -1.75
CA ARG A 52 28.15 5.15 -0.60
C ARG A 52 26.64 5.31 -0.82
N GLU A 53 25.86 5.09 0.22
CA GLU A 53 24.44 5.44 0.19
C GLU A 53 24.30 6.96 0.30
N GLY A 54 23.50 7.53 -0.61
CA GLY A 54 23.11 8.92 -0.56
C GLY A 54 21.90 9.13 0.35
N GLU A 55 21.13 10.18 0.09
CA GLU A 55 19.90 10.46 0.83
C GLU A 55 18.87 9.36 0.62
N GLU A 56 18.15 9.01 1.68
CA GLU A 56 17.02 8.07 1.60
C GLU A 56 15.85 8.69 0.85
N GLU A 57 15.25 7.90 -0.03
CA GLU A 57 14.08 8.31 -0.79
C GLU A 57 12.86 7.49 -0.37
N VAL A 58 11.69 8.13 -0.44
CA VAL A 58 10.42 7.49 -0.14
C VAL A 58 9.99 6.51 -1.24
N THR A 59 9.16 5.53 -0.89
CA THR A 59 8.59 4.60 -1.85
C THR A 59 7.37 5.22 -2.52
N ASP A 60 7.38 5.32 -3.85
CA ASP A 60 6.22 5.76 -4.61
C ASP A 60 5.22 4.61 -4.73
N VAL A 61 3.95 4.90 -4.49
CA VAL A 61 2.86 3.94 -4.59
C VAL A 61 1.76 4.48 -5.50
N SER A 62 1.31 3.67 -6.43
CA SER A 62 0.23 4.00 -7.36
C SER A 62 -0.70 2.80 -7.50
N PHE A 63 -2.00 3.03 -7.38
CA PHE A 63 -3.00 2.00 -7.55
C PHE A 63 -4.31 2.55 -8.08
N GLN A 64 -5.09 1.67 -8.68
CA GLN A 64 -6.44 1.95 -9.15
C GLN A 64 -7.42 1.11 -8.35
N PHE A 65 -8.51 1.71 -7.93
CA PHE A 65 -9.58 0.99 -7.25
C PHE A 65 -10.95 1.32 -7.85
N VAL A 66 -11.90 0.44 -7.64
CA VAL A 66 -13.29 0.64 -8.06
C VAL A 66 -13.95 1.61 -7.09
N TRP A 67 -14.62 2.63 -7.63
CA TRP A 67 -15.37 3.58 -6.82
C TRP A 67 -16.61 2.89 -6.26
N ASP A 68 -16.52 2.50 -5.02
CA ASP A 68 -17.58 1.80 -4.31
C ASP A 68 -17.82 2.47 -2.95
N THR A 69 -19.01 2.32 -2.42
CA THR A 69 -19.32 2.79 -1.07
C THR A 69 -18.84 1.77 -0.05
N VAL A 70 -18.08 2.24 0.92
CA VAL A 70 -17.69 1.42 2.06
C VAL A 70 -18.85 1.37 3.04
N THR A 71 -19.35 0.17 3.30
CA THR A 71 -20.34 -0.02 4.36
C THR A 71 -19.62 -0.25 5.68
N SER A 72 -19.83 0.65 6.62
CA SER A 72 -19.42 0.45 8.02
C SER A 72 -20.64 0.18 8.89
N SER A 73 -20.41 -0.33 10.07
CA SER A 73 -21.46 -0.61 11.05
C SER A 73 -21.96 0.64 11.81
N GLY A 74 -21.76 1.83 11.26
CA GLY A 74 -22.18 3.10 11.86
C GLY A 74 -23.33 3.76 11.12
N ASP A 75 -23.89 4.81 11.69
CA ASP A 75 -25.00 5.58 11.11
C ASP A 75 -24.60 6.31 9.82
N GLU A 76 -23.31 6.63 9.65
CA GLU A 76 -22.74 7.21 8.45
C GLU A 76 -21.47 6.44 8.06
N PRO A 77 -21.51 5.63 7.00
CA PRO A 77 -20.31 4.93 6.52
C PRO A 77 -19.31 5.95 5.97
N PRO A 78 -18.01 5.78 6.24
CA PRO A 78 -16.99 6.65 5.66
C PRO A 78 -16.91 6.44 4.15
N THR A 79 -16.58 7.50 3.42
CA THR A 79 -16.27 7.38 2.00
C THR A 79 -14.86 6.82 1.80
N LEU A 80 -14.61 6.22 0.63
CA LEU A 80 -13.27 5.74 0.30
C LEU A 80 -12.23 6.86 0.33
N GLU A 81 -12.62 8.07 -0.09
CA GLU A 81 -11.74 9.23 -0.06
C GLU A 81 -11.36 9.63 1.37
N GLU A 82 -12.34 9.68 2.28
CA GLU A 82 -12.06 9.96 3.69
C GLU A 82 -11.10 8.94 4.29
N CYS A 83 -11.25 7.66 3.96
CA CYS A 83 -10.37 6.61 4.42
C CYS A 83 -8.94 6.77 3.85
N ILE A 84 -8.81 7.09 2.57
CA ILE A 84 -7.50 7.27 1.93
C ILE A 84 -6.77 8.49 2.50
N TYR A 85 -7.48 9.57 2.76
CA TYR A 85 -6.92 10.77 3.42
C TYR A 85 -6.69 10.57 4.92
N GLY A 86 -7.26 9.52 5.52
CA GLY A 86 -7.19 9.28 6.95
C GLY A 86 -8.12 10.18 7.77
N ASP A 87 -9.08 10.85 7.14
CA ASP A 87 -10.01 11.79 7.76
C ASP A 87 -11.33 11.12 8.19
N ALA A 88 -11.48 9.83 8.01
CA ALA A 88 -12.69 9.11 8.42
C ALA A 88 -12.96 9.29 9.93
N PRO A 89 -14.23 9.40 10.35
CA PRO A 89 -14.56 9.58 11.75
C PRO A 89 -13.99 8.48 12.66
N GLY A 90 -13.25 8.87 13.69
CA GLY A 90 -12.63 7.95 14.64
C GLY A 90 -11.29 7.37 14.18
N TRP A 91 -10.80 7.74 13.00
CA TRP A 91 -9.50 7.29 12.51
C TRP A 91 -8.36 8.12 13.09
N VAL A 92 -7.27 7.45 13.40
CA VAL A 92 -6.04 8.04 13.92
C VAL A 92 -4.99 8.07 12.82
N SER A 93 -4.25 9.19 12.71
CA SER A 93 -3.15 9.28 11.76
C SER A 93 -2.04 8.27 12.08
N ALA A 94 -1.47 7.65 11.05
CA ALA A 94 -0.32 6.78 11.19
C ALA A 94 0.99 7.53 11.43
N SER A 95 1.02 8.83 11.14
CA SER A 95 2.18 9.69 11.40
C SER A 95 2.25 10.11 12.87
N ILE A 96 3.45 10.12 13.41
CA ILE A 96 3.73 10.61 14.77
C ILE A 96 3.75 12.15 14.79
N ASP A 97 4.01 12.78 13.64
CA ASP A 97 4.05 14.23 13.52
C ASP A 97 2.64 14.81 13.49
N LEU A 98 2.30 15.56 14.55
CA LEU A 98 0.99 16.18 14.71
C LEU A 98 0.80 17.39 13.77
N ASP A 99 1.87 17.99 13.31
CA ASP A 99 1.84 19.15 12.41
C ASP A 99 1.89 18.76 10.93
N GLY A 100 2.15 17.48 10.65
CA GLY A 100 2.20 16.93 9.30
C GLY A 100 0.83 16.53 8.74
N PRO A 101 0.77 16.15 7.48
CA PRO A 101 -0.44 15.62 6.87
C PRO A 101 -0.84 14.30 7.53
N ARG A 102 -2.12 14.02 7.56
CA ARG A 102 -2.63 12.73 8.01
C ARG A 102 -2.20 11.64 7.04
N THR A 103 -1.80 10.51 7.60
CA THR A 103 -1.33 9.35 6.84
C THR A 103 -2.08 8.09 7.25
N VAL A 104 -2.08 7.11 6.39
CA VAL A 104 -2.66 5.79 6.64
C VAL A 104 -1.65 4.71 6.32
N ASN A 105 -1.87 3.51 6.81
CA ASN A 105 -1.06 2.35 6.46
C ASN A 105 -1.76 1.57 5.36
N LEU A 106 -1.04 1.23 4.30
CA LEU A 106 -1.52 0.34 3.25
C LEU A 106 -0.97 -1.06 3.48
N GLN A 107 -1.82 -2.05 3.33
CA GLN A 107 -1.42 -3.45 3.41
C GLN A 107 -1.97 -4.21 2.21
N ILE A 108 -1.09 -4.86 1.46
CA ILE A 108 -1.48 -5.79 0.41
C ILE A 108 -1.25 -7.19 0.91
N VAL A 109 -2.33 -7.96 0.96
CA VAL A 109 -2.28 -9.38 1.26
C VAL A 109 -2.40 -10.15 -0.05
N ARG A 110 -1.33 -10.83 -0.43
CA ARG A 110 -1.29 -11.73 -1.58
C ARG A 110 -1.37 -13.14 -1.03
N SER A 111 -2.55 -13.72 -1.02
CA SER A 111 -2.73 -15.05 -0.47
C SER A 111 -3.60 -15.91 -1.36
N LYS A 112 -3.23 -17.16 -1.49
CA LYS A 112 -3.97 -18.17 -2.23
C LYS A 112 -4.05 -19.44 -1.41
N THR A 113 -5.26 -19.87 -1.17
CA THR A 113 -5.49 -21.19 -0.54
C THR A 113 -5.52 -22.25 -1.63
N CYS A 114 -4.61 -23.19 -1.55
CA CYS A 114 -4.45 -24.26 -2.51
C CYS A 114 -4.88 -25.58 -1.89
N ARG A 115 -5.57 -26.41 -2.67
CA ARG A 115 -5.98 -27.75 -2.26
C ARG A 115 -5.03 -28.79 -2.84
N ARG A 116 -4.48 -29.62 -1.99
CA ARG A 116 -3.65 -30.76 -2.42
C ARG A 116 -4.53 -31.95 -2.83
N PRO A 117 -3.99 -32.89 -3.65
CA PRO A 117 -4.74 -34.08 -4.06
C PRO A 117 -5.28 -34.94 -2.91
N ASN A 118 -4.63 -34.91 -1.75
CA ASN A 118 -5.05 -35.65 -0.54
C ASN A 118 -6.06 -34.86 0.34
N ALA A 119 -6.77 -33.91 -0.24
CA ALA A 119 -7.74 -33.05 0.44
C ALA A 119 -7.16 -32.09 1.50
N SER A 120 -5.86 -32.03 1.71
CA SER A 120 -5.24 -31.01 2.57
C SER A 120 -5.23 -29.65 1.87
N THR A 121 -5.36 -28.56 2.64
CA THR A 121 -5.26 -27.19 2.16
C THR A 121 -4.03 -26.51 2.73
N PHE A 122 -3.47 -25.58 1.98
CA PHE A 122 -2.39 -24.71 2.46
C PHE A 122 -2.55 -23.32 1.85
N THR A 123 -2.01 -22.32 2.51
CA THR A 123 -2.05 -20.94 2.05
C THR A 123 -0.64 -20.50 1.66
N GLU A 124 -0.50 -19.98 0.44
CA GLU A 124 0.71 -19.35 -0.03
C GLU A 124 0.48 -17.85 -0.24
N GLY A 125 1.48 -17.07 0.02
CA GLY A 125 1.44 -15.65 -0.26
C GLY A 125 2.25 -14.82 0.72
N ASP A 126 2.33 -13.55 0.41
CA ASP A 126 3.08 -12.56 1.18
C ASP A 126 2.17 -11.39 1.55
N THR A 127 2.50 -10.72 2.64
CA THR A 127 1.86 -9.48 3.05
C THR A 127 2.87 -8.34 2.94
N TYR A 128 2.50 -7.29 2.20
CA TYR A 128 3.30 -6.10 1.99
C TYR A 128 2.68 -4.94 2.76
N ASN A 129 3.45 -4.33 3.64
CA ASN A 129 3.00 -3.18 4.43
C ASN A 129 3.72 -1.91 3.98
N PHE A 130 2.93 -0.90 3.66
CA PHE A 130 3.41 0.44 3.31
C PHE A 130 2.98 1.40 4.42
N ALA A 131 3.89 1.70 5.33
CA ALA A 131 3.61 2.55 6.46
C ALA A 131 3.60 4.04 6.09
N GLU A 132 2.77 4.82 6.76
CA GLU A 132 2.69 6.27 6.60
C GLU A 132 2.49 6.70 5.15
N PHE A 133 1.49 6.09 4.49
CA PHE A 133 1.11 6.46 3.13
C PHE A 133 0.38 7.81 3.12
N SER A 134 0.83 8.70 2.26
CA SER A 134 0.21 10.00 2.02
C SER A 134 -0.20 10.11 0.55
N VAL A 135 -1.46 10.40 0.31
CA VAL A 135 -1.97 10.58 -1.04
C VAL A 135 -1.53 11.93 -1.60
N THR A 136 -1.07 11.94 -2.84
CA THR A 136 -0.70 13.17 -3.55
C THR A 136 -1.67 13.50 -4.67
N SER A 137 -2.34 12.52 -5.26
CA SER A 137 -3.26 12.70 -6.38
C SER A 137 -4.34 11.64 -6.40
N LEU A 138 -5.58 12.07 -6.61
CA LEU A 138 -6.72 11.22 -6.89
C LEU A 138 -7.35 11.67 -8.21
N ALA A 139 -7.44 10.77 -9.17
CA ALA A 139 -8.08 11.02 -10.46
C ALA A 139 -9.30 10.11 -10.61
N HIS A 140 -10.48 10.71 -10.73
CA HIS A 140 -11.73 10.00 -10.86
C HIS A 140 -12.10 9.81 -12.33
N SER A 141 -12.47 8.60 -12.71
CA SER A 141 -13.06 8.29 -14.01
C SER A 141 -14.51 7.89 -13.81
N LEU A 142 -15.41 8.81 -14.12
CA LEU A 142 -16.86 8.56 -13.98
C LEU A 142 -17.37 7.51 -14.97
N LYS A 143 -16.72 7.41 -16.14
CA LYS A 143 -17.10 6.45 -17.18
C LYS A 143 -16.89 5.01 -16.73
N ASP A 144 -15.76 4.74 -16.08
CA ASP A 144 -15.35 3.40 -15.67
C ASP A 144 -15.63 3.15 -14.18
N ALA A 145 -16.14 4.14 -13.46
CA ALA A 145 -16.33 4.11 -12.00
C ALA A 145 -15.07 3.70 -11.24
N THR A 146 -13.92 4.21 -11.68
CA THR A 146 -12.61 3.91 -11.08
C THR A 146 -11.92 5.18 -10.57
N VAL A 147 -11.03 5.02 -9.61
CA VAL A 147 -10.22 6.09 -9.07
C VAL A 147 -8.77 5.69 -9.11
N ASP A 148 -7.93 6.52 -9.74
CA ASP A 148 -6.48 6.37 -9.74
C ASP A 148 -5.90 7.14 -8.57
N CYS A 149 -5.24 6.42 -7.68
CA CYS A 149 -4.60 6.99 -6.49
C CYS A 149 -3.09 6.94 -6.65
N GLN A 150 -2.45 8.07 -6.39
CA GLN A 150 -0.99 8.18 -6.36
C GLN A 150 -0.56 8.83 -5.06
N GLY A 151 0.55 8.37 -4.53
CA GLY A 151 1.13 8.91 -3.31
C GLY A 151 2.47 8.27 -3.00
N PHE A 152 2.93 8.46 -1.79
CA PHE A 152 4.15 7.84 -1.33
C PHE A 152 4.05 7.37 0.12
N SER A 153 4.79 6.32 0.41
CA SER A 153 4.98 5.81 1.76
C SER A 153 6.24 6.45 2.34
N ASN A 154 6.18 6.96 3.56
CA ASN A 154 7.32 7.56 4.24
C ASN A 154 8.31 6.51 4.76
N ARG A 155 8.65 5.56 3.90
CA ARG A 155 9.62 4.49 4.16
C ARG A 155 10.41 4.23 2.88
N VAL A 156 11.65 3.80 3.06
CA VAL A 156 12.54 3.49 1.93
C VAL A 156 12.03 2.28 1.14
N ARG A 157 11.41 1.34 1.81
CA ARG A 157 10.84 0.14 1.20
C ARG A 157 9.70 -0.42 2.05
N PRO A 158 8.77 -1.19 1.45
CA PRO A 158 7.73 -1.85 2.20
C PRO A 158 8.30 -2.95 3.11
N THR A 159 7.60 -3.21 4.21
CA THR A 159 7.87 -4.38 5.05
C THR A 159 7.12 -5.57 4.48
N VAL A 160 7.81 -6.68 4.27
CA VAL A 160 7.24 -7.91 3.72
C VAL A 160 7.19 -8.98 4.81
N THR A 161 6.01 -9.52 5.03
CA THR A 161 5.80 -10.65 5.93
C THR A 161 5.37 -11.86 5.12
N ARG A 162 6.03 -12.99 5.35
CA ARG A 162 5.68 -14.27 4.74
C ARG A 162 4.96 -15.15 5.74
N PRO A 163 4.03 -15.98 5.27
CA PRO A 163 3.36 -16.95 6.13
C PRO A 163 4.30 -18.04 6.64
#